data_e1bebda12be7ffbbb738a4d9dd668b08
#
_entry.id   e1bebda12be7ffbbb738a4d9dd668b08
#
_cell.length_a   1.000
_cell.length_b   1.000
_cell.length_c   1.000
_cell.angle_alpha   90.00
_cell.angle_beta   90.00
_cell.angle_gamma   90.00
#
_symmetry.space_group_name_H-M   'P 1'
#
loop_
_entity.id
_entity.type
_entity.pdbx_description
1 polymer ?
#
loop_
_entity_poly.entity_id
_entity_poly.type
_entity_poly.pdbx_seq_one_letter_code
_entity_poly.pdbx_strand_id
1 'polypeptide(L)'
;MKKESDKFWNFERTEKAKAMKLTPIEIITLASIVDEETANNGEKPMIAGMYYNRLMLRNAEYPEGMPLQADPTIKYAWQRFDLKRIYNNLLSIKSPYNTYKNPGLPPGPIRIPSVAGIDAVLNHVHHDYLYMCAKEDFSGTHNFARTYDEHLQNAAKYSKALNERGIK
;
A
#
# COMPACT_ATOMS: atom_id res chain seq x y z
N MET A 1 10.02 -12.60 -18.75
CA MET A 1 9.84 -13.49 -19.90
C MET A 1 8.52 -14.21 -19.79
N LYS A 2 7.86 -14.44 -20.94
CA LYS A 2 6.52 -15.02 -20.98
C LYS A 2 6.45 -16.41 -20.33
N LYS A 3 7.44 -17.28 -20.59
CA LYS A 3 7.46 -18.63 -20.00
C LYS A 3 7.56 -18.60 -18.47
N GLU A 4 8.35 -17.68 -17.93
CA GLU A 4 8.49 -17.53 -16.48
C GLU A 4 7.22 -16.95 -15.88
N SER A 5 6.60 -15.99 -16.59
CA SER A 5 5.32 -15.43 -16.18
C SER A 5 4.23 -16.50 -16.17
N ASP A 6 4.16 -17.33 -17.21
CA ASP A 6 3.17 -18.42 -17.30
C ASP A 6 3.35 -19.45 -16.19
N LYS A 7 4.60 -19.78 -15.83
CA LYS A 7 4.88 -20.68 -14.72
C LYS A 7 4.50 -20.07 -13.38
N PHE A 8 4.80 -18.77 -13.19
CA PHE A 8 4.48 -18.05 -11.97
C PHE A 8 2.97 -18.00 -11.77
N TRP A 9 2.22 -17.62 -12.83
CA TRP A 9 0.76 -17.52 -12.80
C TRP A 9 0.12 -18.88 -13.04
N ASN A 10 0.38 -19.79 -12.08
CA ASN A 10 -0.21 -21.13 -12.11
C ASN A 10 -1.71 -21.04 -11.79
N PHE A 11 -2.38 -22.20 -11.80
CA PHE A 11 -3.83 -22.26 -11.55
C PHE A 11 -4.21 -21.63 -10.22
N GLU A 12 -3.47 -21.96 -9.15
CA GLU A 12 -3.76 -21.48 -7.81
C GLU A 12 -3.69 -19.96 -7.71
N ARG A 13 -2.60 -19.37 -8.21
CA ARG A 13 -2.43 -17.90 -8.18
C ARG A 13 -3.46 -17.21 -9.05
N THR A 14 -3.74 -17.75 -10.22
CA THR A 14 -4.73 -17.18 -11.14
C THR A 14 -6.12 -17.19 -10.51
N GLU A 15 -6.50 -18.28 -9.85
CA GLU A 15 -7.80 -18.36 -9.19
C GLU A 15 -7.91 -17.38 -8.02
N LYS A 16 -6.85 -17.20 -7.24
CA LYS A 16 -6.83 -16.22 -6.15
C LYS A 16 -7.00 -14.79 -6.67
N ALA A 17 -6.33 -14.46 -7.78
CA ALA A 17 -6.48 -13.14 -8.41
C ALA A 17 -7.91 -12.91 -8.90
N LYS A 18 -8.51 -13.92 -9.52
CA LYS A 18 -9.92 -13.83 -9.96
C LYS A 18 -10.88 -13.64 -8.78
N ALA A 19 -10.63 -14.32 -7.67
CA ALA A 19 -11.46 -14.18 -6.47
C ALA A 19 -11.38 -12.75 -5.92
N MET A 20 -10.24 -12.07 -6.08
CA MET A 20 -10.06 -10.68 -5.70
C MET A 20 -10.61 -9.70 -6.74
N LYS A 21 -11.04 -10.20 -7.92
CA LYS A 21 -11.48 -9.39 -9.06
C LYS A 21 -10.37 -8.46 -9.57
N LEU A 22 -9.14 -8.94 -9.54
CA LEU A 22 -7.97 -8.20 -10.02
C LEU A 22 -7.25 -9.02 -11.11
N THR A 23 -6.72 -8.31 -12.08
CA THR A 23 -5.87 -8.90 -13.10
C THR A 23 -4.46 -9.16 -12.56
N PRO A 24 -3.65 -10.02 -13.21
CA PRO A 24 -2.26 -10.21 -12.79
C PRO A 24 -1.46 -8.91 -12.68
N ILE A 25 -1.61 -7.97 -13.63
CA ILE A 25 -0.87 -6.71 -13.56
C ILE A 25 -1.33 -5.84 -12.38
N GLU A 26 -2.61 -5.90 -12.03
CA GLU A 26 -3.14 -5.20 -10.86
C GLU A 26 -2.59 -5.81 -9.56
N ILE A 27 -2.48 -7.12 -9.49
CA ILE A 27 -1.85 -7.80 -8.34
C ILE A 27 -0.38 -7.38 -8.23
N ILE A 28 0.34 -7.35 -9.34
CA ILE A 28 1.75 -6.93 -9.38
C ILE A 28 1.89 -5.48 -8.93
N THR A 29 0.99 -4.62 -9.37
CA THR A 29 0.99 -3.20 -8.99
C THR A 29 0.80 -3.02 -7.48
N LEU A 30 -0.19 -3.70 -6.92
CA LEU A 30 -0.42 -3.65 -5.47
C LEU A 30 0.76 -4.23 -4.69
N ALA A 31 1.31 -5.35 -5.16
CA ALA A 31 2.47 -5.98 -4.52
C ALA A 31 3.68 -5.04 -4.51
N SER A 32 3.88 -4.26 -5.58
CA SER A 32 4.98 -3.30 -5.64
C SER A 32 4.84 -2.21 -4.57
N ILE A 33 3.61 -1.79 -4.28
CA ILE A 33 3.34 -0.81 -3.22
C ILE A 33 3.62 -1.45 -1.86
N VAL A 34 3.13 -2.66 -1.63
CA VAL A 34 3.33 -3.38 -0.36
C VAL A 34 4.82 -3.58 -0.08
N ASP A 35 5.59 -3.97 -1.09
CA ASP A 35 7.03 -4.17 -0.94
C ASP A 35 7.76 -2.87 -0.54
N GLU A 36 7.30 -1.72 -1.03
CA GLU A 36 7.87 -0.44 -0.66
C GLU A 36 7.44 0.03 0.73
N GLU A 37 6.30 -0.47 1.24
CA GLU A 37 5.82 -0.10 2.56
C GLU A 37 6.59 -0.80 3.68
N THR A 38 7.02 -2.03 3.46
CA THR A 38 7.72 -2.80 4.50
C THR A 38 8.66 -3.83 3.90
N ALA A 39 9.78 -4.05 4.59
CA ALA A 39 10.68 -5.17 4.31
C ALA A 39 10.29 -6.42 5.10
N ASN A 40 9.36 -6.29 6.05
CA ASN A 40 8.94 -7.40 6.91
C ASN A 40 7.91 -8.28 6.18
N ASN A 41 8.34 -9.44 5.68
CA ASN A 41 7.47 -10.35 4.94
C ASN A 41 6.29 -10.84 5.78
N GLY A 42 6.44 -10.92 7.10
CA GLY A 42 5.36 -11.35 7.98
C GLY A 42 4.22 -10.34 8.08
N GLU A 43 4.50 -9.06 7.81
CA GLU A 43 3.50 -7.99 7.88
C GLU A 43 2.85 -7.69 6.52
N LYS A 44 3.48 -8.09 5.43
CA LYS A 44 2.97 -7.78 4.10
C LYS A 44 1.51 -8.19 3.87
N PRO A 45 1.05 -9.38 4.32
CA PRO A 45 -0.36 -9.75 4.14
C PRO A 45 -1.34 -8.82 4.86
N MET A 46 -0.95 -8.25 5.99
CA MET A 46 -1.78 -7.27 6.73
C MET A 46 -1.89 -5.97 5.95
N ILE A 47 -0.77 -5.49 5.44
CA ILE A 47 -0.73 -4.25 4.64
C ILE A 47 -1.52 -4.45 3.34
N ALA A 48 -1.34 -5.58 2.68
CA ALA A 48 -2.09 -5.90 1.46
C ALA A 48 -3.59 -5.90 1.72
N GLY A 49 -4.03 -6.48 2.84
CA GLY A 49 -5.44 -6.48 3.22
C GLY A 49 -5.99 -5.08 3.44
N MET A 50 -5.22 -4.21 4.08
CA MET A 50 -5.62 -2.82 4.32
C MET A 50 -5.83 -2.08 2.99
N TYR A 51 -4.88 -2.16 2.08
CA TYR A 51 -5.01 -1.51 0.76
C TYR A 51 -6.15 -2.11 -0.06
N TYR A 52 -6.32 -3.43 0.00
CA TYR A 52 -7.42 -4.09 -0.70
C TYR A 52 -8.77 -3.62 -0.17
N ASN A 53 -8.88 -3.43 1.15
CA ASN A 53 -10.10 -2.89 1.76
C ASN A 53 -10.43 -1.51 1.21
N ARG A 54 -9.42 -0.63 1.09
CA ARG A 54 -9.62 0.70 0.51
C ARG A 54 -10.04 0.61 -0.95
N LEU A 55 -9.38 -0.26 -1.70
CA LEU A 55 -9.64 -0.42 -3.13
C LEU A 55 -11.07 -0.86 -3.39
N MET A 56 -11.62 -1.72 -2.54
CA MET A 56 -12.94 -2.32 -2.74
C MET A 56 -14.07 -1.58 -2.00
N LEU A 57 -13.74 -0.63 -1.15
CA LEU A 57 -14.76 0.12 -0.39
C LEU A 57 -15.67 0.91 -1.33
N ARG A 58 -16.98 0.81 -1.09
CA ARG A 58 -17.97 1.57 -1.85
C ARG A 58 -19.02 2.09 -0.87
N ASN A 59 -19.11 3.41 -0.77
CA ASN A 59 -20.13 4.08 0.04
C ASN A 59 -20.37 5.48 -0.51
N ALA A 60 -21.21 6.28 0.17
CA ALA A 60 -21.54 7.63 -0.28
C ALA A 60 -20.32 8.55 -0.33
N GLU A 61 -19.39 8.38 0.62
CA GLU A 61 -18.15 9.17 0.67
C GLU A 61 -17.15 8.73 -0.41
N TYR A 62 -17.08 7.42 -0.68
CA TYR A 62 -16.12 6.84 -1.61
C TYR A 62 -16.82 5.99 -2.67
N PRO A 63 -17.55 6.62 -3.62
CA PRO A 63 -18.30 5.86 -4.63
C PRO A 63 -17.42 5.10 -5.61
N GLU A 64 -16.16 5.49 -5.76
CA GLU A 64 -15.20 4.84 -6.65
C GLU A 64 -14.07 4.13 -5.89
N GLY A 65 -14.26 3.93 -4.58
CA GLY A 65 -13.23 3.36 -3.72
C GLY A 65 -12.47 4.43 -2.96
N MET A 66 -11.91 4.03 -1.83
CA MET A 66 -11.11 4.95 -1.01
C MET A 66 -9.72 5.10 -1.64
N PRO A 67 -9.23 6.33 -1.86
CA PRO A 67 -7.86 6.51 -2.37
C PRO A 67 -6.86 5.76 -1.51
N LEU A 68 -5.88 5.12 -2.13
CA LEU A 68 -4.91 4.31 -1.39
C LEU A 68 -4.02 5.15 -0.49
N GLN A 69 -3.73 6.40 -0.89
CA GLN A 69 -2.89 7.33 -0.13
C GLN A 69 -1.56 6.69 0.27
N ALA A 70 -0.95 6.01 -0.69
CA ALA A 70 0.30 5.29 -0.47
C ALA A 70 1.49 6.19 -0.74
N ASP A 71 2.25 6.53 0.31
CA ASP A 71 3.43 7.40 0.21
C ASP A 71 4.46 6.92 -0.82
N PRO A 72 4.72 5.62 -0.99
CA PRO A 72 5.64 5.17 -2.04
C PRO A 72 5.25 5.62 -3.44
N THR A 73 3.97 5.77 -3.74
CA THR A 73 3.53 6.25 -5.06
C THR A 73 3.87 7.72 -5.25
N ILE A 74 3.88 8.52 -4.18
CA ILE A 74 4.27 9.92 -4.22
C ILE A 74 5.77 10.02 -4.49
N LYS A 75 6.58 9.24 -3.78
CA LYS A 75 8.03 9.18 -4.03
C LYS A 75 8.33 8.80 -5.48
N TYR A 76 7.59 7.83 -6.00
CA TYR A 76 7.73 7.40 -7.39
C TYR A 76 7.36 8.52 -8.37
N ALA A 77 6.24 9.21 -8.13
CA ALA A 77 5.78 10.30 -8.99
C ALA A 77 6.80 11.44 -9.05
N TRP A 78 7.44 11.77 -7.93
CA TRP A 78 8.47 12.80 -7.84
C TRP A 78 9.86 12.29 -8.25
N GLN A 79 10.05 10.97 -8.38
CA GLN A 79 11.36 10.33 -8.55
C GLN A 79 12.32 10.69 -7.42
N ARG A 80 11.78 10.79 -6.19
CA ARG A 80 12.51 11.19 -4.99
C ARG A 80 12.43 10.07 -3.96
N PHE A 81 13.26 9.05 -4.12
CA PHE A 81 13.27 7.86 -3.24
C PHE A 81 14.05 8.09 -1.94
N ASP A 82 14.70 9.24 -1.82
CA ASP A 82 15.46 9.67 -0.65
C ASP A 82 14.58 10.24 0.47
N LEU A 83 13.32 10.55 0.19
CA LEU A 83 12.43 11.19 1.14
C LEU A 83 12.08 10.25 2.29
N LYS A 84 12.27 10.71 3.53
CA LYS A 84 11.92 9.97 4.75
C LYS A 84 10.52 10.33 5.25
N ARG A 85 10.07 11.55 4.99
CA ARG A 85 8.71 12.01 5.33
C ARG A 85 8.10 12.68 4.10
N ILE A 86 6.80 12.47 3.92
CA ILE A 86 6.03 13.10 2.85
C ILE A 86 5.21 14.23 3.48
N TYR A 87 5.53 15.45 3.07
CA TYR A 87 4.82 16.64 3.55
C TYR A 87 3.70 17.02 2.59
N ASN A 88 2.71 17.76 3.09
CA ASN A 88 1.50 18.09 2.34
C ASN A 88 1.75 18.74 0.99
N ASN A 89 2.79 19.56 0.87
CA ASN A 89 3.11 20.21 -0.40
C ASN A 89 3.51 19.23 -1.51
N LEU A 90 3.93 18.01 -1.15
CA LEU A 90 4.29 16.98 -2.12
C LEU A 90 3.09 16.18 -2.60
N LEU A 91 1.97 16.22 -1.86
CA LEU A 91 0.78 15.44 -2.16
C LEU A 91 -0.06 15.99 -3.32
N SER A 92 0.29 17.18 -3.83
CA SER A 92 -0.48 17.82 -4.89
C SER A 92 0.05 17.55 -6.30
N ILE A 93 1.07 16.72 -6.45
CA ILE A 93 1.67 16.45 -7.75
C ILE A 93 0.63 15.90 -8.73
N LYS A 94 0.64 16.43 -9.95
CA LYS A 94 -0.22 15.96 -11.04
C LYS A 94 0.44 14.76 -11.71
N SER A 95 0.01 13.58 -11.31
CA SER A 95 0.53 12.32 -11.85
C SER A 95 -0.54 11.26 -11.72
N PRO A 96 -0.69 10.36 -12.71
CA PRO A 96 -1.59 9.22 -12.56
C PRO A 96 -1.16 8.27 -11.45
N TYR A 97 0.10 8.36 -10.99
CA TYR A 97 0.59 7.58 -9.87
C TYR A 97 0.24 8.17 -8.51
N ASN A 98 -0.33 9.38 -8.46
CA ASN A 98 -0.70 10.01 -7.20
C ASN A 98 -1.96 9.38 -6.63
N THR A 99 -1.80 8.45 -5.67
CA THR A 99 -2.92 7.74 -5.05
C THR A 99 -3.66 8.56 -3.99
N TYR A 100 -3.21 9.77 -3.71
CA TYR A 100 -3.96 10.72 -2.89
C TYR A 100 -5.04 11.43 -3.71
N LYS A 101 -4.79 11.64 -5.01
CA LYS A 101 -5.73 12.33 -5.90
C LYS A 101 -6.60 11.39 -6.72
N ASN A 102 -6.09 10.20 -7.03
CA ASN A 102 -6.76 9.26 -7.91
C ASN A 102 -7.14 8.01 -7.12
N PRO A 103 -8.43 7.69 -6.98
CA PRO A 103 -8.82 6.42 -6.36
C PRO A 103 -8.39 5.24 -7.24
N GLY A 104 -8.23 4.08 -6.61
CA GLY A 104 -7.81 2.88 -7.31
C GLY A 104 -6.30 2.74 -7.41
N LEU A 105 -5.88 1.70 -8.13
CA LEU A 105 -4.46 1.43 -8.34
C LEU A 105 -3.86 2.40 -9.35
N PRO A 106 -2.55 2.71 -9.23
CA PRO A 106 -1.87 3.48 -10.27
C PRO A 106 -1.78 2.70 -11.58
N PRO A 107 -1.34 3.33 -12.69
CA PRO A 107 -1.33 2.69 -14.01
C PRO A 107 -0.44 1.44 -14.12
N GLY A 108 0.52 1.27 -13.23
CA GLY A 108 1.41 0.12 -13.24
C GLY A 108 2.25 0.05 -11.98
N PRO A 109 3.11 -0.96 -11.85
CA PRO A 109 3.93 -1.13 -10.65
C PRO A 109 4.98 -0.03 -10.52
N ILE A 110 5.33 0.30 -9.26
CA ILE A 110 6.34 1.31 -8.95
C ILE A 110 7.72 0.71 -8.74
N ARG A 111 7.81 -0.62 -8.76
CA ARG A 111 9.05 -1.38 -8.73
C ARG A 111 8.74 -2.81 -9.19
N ILE A 112 9.78 -3.61 -9.39
CA ILE A 112 9.60 -5.05 -9.61
C ILE A 112 9.30 -5.68 -8.25
N PRO A 113 8.09 -6.23 -8.03
CA PRO A 113 7.75 -6.80 -6.74
C PRO A 113 8.43 -8.14 -6.51
N SER A 114 8.62 -8.48 -5.23
CA SER A 114 9.11 -9.80 -4.84
C SER A 114 7.99 -10.84 -4.94
N VAL A 115 8.37 -12.11 -5.01
CA VAL A 115 7.41 -13.22 -4.93
C VAL A 115 6.64 -13.14 -3.61
N ALA A 116 7.34 -12.84 -2.52
CA ALA A 116 6.71 -12.67 -1.20
C ALA A 116 5.65 -11.58 -1.22
N GLY A 117 5.91 -10.46 -1.90
CA GLY A 117 4.95 -9.37 -2.02
C GLY A 117 3.71 -9.79 -2.81
N ILE A 118 3.90 -10.48 -3.92
CA ILE A 118 2.78 -10.95 -4.76
C ILE A 118 1.94 -11.97 -3.97
N ASP A 119 2.58 -12.92 -3.32
CA ASP A 119 1.86 -13.94 -2.54
C ASP A 119 1.17 -13.31 -1.31
N ALA A 120 1.75 -12.25 -0.74
CA ALA A 120 1.10 -11.51 0.35
C ALA A 120 -0.22 -10.87 -0.11
N VAL A 121 -0.26 -10.33 -1.32
CA VAL A 121 -1.49 -9.77 -1.89
C VAL A 121 -2.52 -10.89 -2.10
N LEU A 122 -2.09 -11.98 -2.75
CA LEU A 122 -2.99 -13.11 -3.06
C LEU A 122 -3.51 -13.81 -1.82
N ASN A 123 -2.73 -13.82 -0.74
CA ASN A 123 -3.08 -14.45 0.53
C ASN A 123 -3.26 -13.42 1.65
N HIS A 124 -3.73 -12.22 1.30
CA HIS A 124 -3.88 -11.15 2.28
C HIS A 124 -4.78 -11.55 3.44
N VAL A 125 -4.50 -10.98 4.62
CA VAL A 125 -5.31 -11.20 5.80
C VAL A 125 -6.64 -10.49 5.62
N HIS A 126 -7.74 -11.19 5.92
CA HIS A 126 -9.07 -10.62 5.87
C HIS A 126 -9.36 -9.91 7.19
N HIS A 127 -9.43 -8.58 7.13
CA HIS A 127 -9.73 -7.72 8.27
C HIS A 127 -10.48 -6.49 7.74
N ASP A 128 -10.83 -5.57 8.62
CA ASP A 128 -11.55 -4.36 8.26
C ASP A 128 -10.75 -3.08 8.52
N TYR A 129 -9.43 -3.18 8.64
CA TYR A 129 -8.56 -2.01 8.76
C TYR A 129 -8.53 -1.22 7.47
N LEU A 130 -8.62 0.10 7.60
CA LEU A 130 -8.56 1.03 6.48
C LEU A 130 -7.37 1.99 6.57
N TYR A 131 -6.67 2.01 7.70
CA TYR A 131 -5.57 2.94 7.97
C TYR A 131 -4.37 2.21 8.54
N MET A 132 -3.18 2.73 8.24
CA MET A 132 -1.96 2.29 8.89
C MET A 132 -0.97 3.45 8.96
N CYS A 133 -0.05 3.38 9.91
CA CYS A 133 1.11 4.26 9.97
C CYS A 133 2.27 3.50 10.60
N ALA A 134 3.49 3.98 10.36
CA ALA A 134 4.67 3.36 10.95
C ALA A 134 4.60 3.37 12.46
N LYS A 135 5.08 2.29 13.09
CA LYS A 135 5.13 2.21 14.55
C LYS A 135 6.15 3.18 15.13
N GLU A 136 5.82 3.74 16.27
CA GLU A 136 6.62 4.72 16.98
C GLU A 136 7.94 4.17 17.53
N ASP A 137 8.09 2.84 17.59
CA ASP A 137 9.31 2.18 18.05
C ASP A 137 10.36 1.99 16.95
N PHE A 138 10.03 2.40 15.72
CA PHE A 138 10.92 2.30 14.55
C PHE A 138 11.33 0.86 14.23
N SER A 139 10.47 -0.10 14.57
CA SER A 139 10.71 -1.53 14.29
C SER A 139 10.55 -1.90 12.81
N GLY A 140 10.04 -0.99 11.99
CA GLY A 140 9.73 -1.27 10.60
C GLY A 140 8.35 -1.88 10.40
N THR A 141 7.57 -2.02 11.47
CA THR A 141 6.19 -2.51 11.40
C THR A 141 5.21 -1.35 11.54
N HIS A 142 3.91 -1.64 11.47
CA HIS A 142 2.88 -0.62 11.40
C HIS A 142 1.79 -0.81 12.44
N ASN A 143 1.16 0.30 12.82
CA ASN A 143 -0.08 0.31 13.59
C ASN A 143 -1.24 0.41 12.60
N PHE A 144 -2.25 -0.44 12.78
CA PHE A 144 -3.43 -0.46 11.92
C PHE A 144 -4.63 0.09 12.67
N ALA A 145 -5.56 0.70 11.94
CA ALA A 145 -6.77 1.27 12.53
C ALA A 145 -7.96 1.09 11.60
N ARG A 146 -9.14 0.92 12.19
CA ARG A 146 -10.40 0.83 11.46
C ARG A 146 -11.00 2.20 11.18
N THR A 147 -10.77 3.14 12.11
CA THR A 147 -11.36 4.48 12.04
C THR A 147 -10.27 5.54 11.90
N TYR A 148 -10.66 6.68 11.36
CA TYR A 148 -9.74 7.80 11.21
C TYR A 148 -9.26 8.33 12.56
N ASP A 149 -10.13 8.34 13.58
CA ASP A 149 -9.77 8.79 14.91
C ASP A 149 -8.67 7.93 15.53
N GLU A 150 -8.79 6.60 15.42
CA GLU A 150 -7.74 5.69 15.87
C GLU A 150 -6.43 5.93 15.10
N HIS A 151 -6.54 6.15 13.80
CA HIS A 151 -5.38 6.44 12.96
C HIS A 151 -4.67 7.71 13.40
N LEU A 152 -5.43 8.78 13.71
CA LEU A 152 -4.85 10.04 14.18
C LEU A 152 -4.07 9.86 15.47
N GLN A 153 -4.56 9.03 16.38
CA GLN A 153 -3.85 8.72 17.62
C GLN A 153 -2.53 8.01 17.34
N ASN A 154 -2.56 7.03 16.44
CA ASN A 154 -1.35 6.30 16.04
C ASN A 154 -0.35 7.20 15.32
N ALA A 155 -0.84 8.06 14.43
CA ALA A 155 0.00 9.00 13.68
C ALA A 155 0.64 10.03 14.61
N ALA A 156 -0.08 10.49 15.64
CA ALA A 156 0.45 11.42 16.62
C ALA A 156 1.63 10.81 17.40
N LYS A 157 1.53 9.55 17.77
CA LYS A 157 2.62 8.83 18.45
C LYS A 157 3.86 8.77 17.58
N TYR A 158 3.69 8.47 16.29
CA TYR A 158 4.80 8.37 15.36
C TYR A 158 5.45 9.74 15.13
N SER A 159 4.65 10.78 14.91
CA SER A 159 5.16 12.16 14.72
C SER A 159 5.94 12.63 15.94
N LYS A 160 5.43 12.36 17.14
CA LYS A 160 6.13 12.69 18.38
C LYS A 160 7.49 11.99 18.45
N ALA A 161 7.53 10.69 18.12
CA ALA A 161 8.76 9.93 18.15
C ALA A 161 9.77 10.45 17.12
N LEU A 162 9.32 10.85 15.92
CA LEU A 162 10.17 11.45 14.90
C LEU A 162 10.77 12.77 15.40
N ASN A 163 9.95 13.61 16.02
CA ASN A 163 10.38 14.91 16.54
C ASN A 163 11.41 14.74 17.67
N GLU A 164 11.19 13.79 18.56
CA GLU A 164 12.13 13.48 19.66
C GLU A 164 13.49 13.03 19.13
N ARG A 165 13.53 12.38 17.95
CA ARG A 165 14.78 11.95 17.32
C ARG A 165 15.37 13.00 16.38
N GLY A 166 14.73 14.17 16.23
CA GLY A 166 15.19 15.23 15.34
C GLY A 166 15.05 14.92 13.85
N ILE A 167 14.23 13.96 13.47
CA ILE A 167 13.97 13.62 12.06
C ILE A 167 12.91 14.58 11.49
N LYS A 168 13.25 15.25 10.39
CA LYS A 168 12.35 16.23 9.75
C LYS A 168 11.94 15.84 8.33
#